data_695921c6e08043569a67def2360d0a3d
#
_entry.id   695921c6e08043569a67def2360d0a3d
#
_cell.length_a   1.000
_cell.length_b   1.000
_cell.length_c   1.000
_cell.angle_alpha   90.00
_cell.angle_beta   90.00
_cell.angle_gamma   90.00
#
_symmetry.space_group_name_H-M   'P 1'
#
loop_
_entity.id
_entity.type
_entity.pdbx_description
1 polymer ?
#
loop_
_entity_poly.entity_id
_entity_poly.type
_entity_poly.pdbx_seq_one_letter_code
_entity_poly.pdbx_strand_id
1 'polypeptide(L)'
;MALLIDGYNLLHVTNIFAGAGPGTELHRTRLALLDFLTVSLSERERKETTIVFDATGAPPGLPRTLSHDGMTVHFARRHADADAMIEDLLEQYAAPRALLVVSSDHRVQRAARHCGASFVDSERWYGDVLAVRGGRDAATDAPSKPTDEITPNDVDYWVGEFADAPPDDSPANPFPPGYADDLLDEE
;
A
#
# COMPACT_ATOMS: atom_id res chain seq x y z
N MET A 1 5.75 14.84 9.70
CA MET A 1 7.05 14.15 9.82
C MET A 1 7.46 13.78 8.41
N ALA A 2 8.64 14.22 7.99
CA ALA A 2 9.10 13.93 6.63
C ALA A 2 9.47 12.43 6.48
N LEU A 3 9.26 11.90 5.27
CA LEU A 3 9.57 10.51 4.93
C LEU A 3 10.68 10.46 3.87
N LEU A 4 11.65 9.59 4.08
CA LEU A 4 12.65 9.22 3.08
C LEU A 4 12.55 7.71 2.84
N ILE A 5 12.09 7.33 1.67
CA ILE A 5 11.73 5.95 1.34
C ILE A 5 12.73 5.38 0.34
N ASP A 6 13.32 4.25 0.68
CA ASP A 6 14.02 3.39 -0.27
C ASP A 6 12.99 2.66 -1.13
N GLY A 7 12.87 3.12 -2.37
CA GLY A 7 11.78 2.70 -3.26
C GLY A 7 11.83 1.22 -3.63
N TYR A 8 13.01 0.65 -3.89
CA TYR A 8 13.10 -0.77 -4.21
C TYR A 8 13.01 -1.68 -3.00
N ASN A 9 13.57 -1.25 -1.89
CA ASN A 9 13.44 -2.00 -0.66
C ASN A 9 11.96 -2.10 -0.23
N LEU A 10 11.21 -1.01 -0.37
CA LEU A 10 9.76 -1.04 -0.13
C LEU A 10 9.03 -1.88 -1.19
N LEU A 11 9.39 -1.81 -2.47
CA LEU A 11 8.80 -2.64 -3.51
C LEU A 11 8.95 -4.14 -3.24
N HIS A 12 10.08 -4.57 -2.71
CA HIS A 12 10.33 -5.98 -2.41
C HIS A 12 9.37 -6.57 -1.37
N VAL A 13 8.84 -5.76 -0.48
CA VAL A 13 7.91 -6.20 0.57
C VAL A 13 6.45 -6.02 0.19
N THR A 14 6.18 -5.24 -0.85
CA THR A 14 4.84 -5.08 -1.40
C THR A 14 4.57 -6.14 -2.45
N ASN A 15 3.43 -6.82 -2.41
CA ASN A 15 3.03 -7.76 -3.46
C ASN A 15 2.56 -7.05 -4.76
N ILE A 16 3.10 -5.88 -5.06
CA ILE A 16 2.71 -5.05 -6.22
C ILE A 16 3.23 -5.62 -7.56
N PHE A 17 4.05 -6.66 -7.54
CA PHE A 17 4.67 -7.28 -8.73
C PHE A 17 3.70 -8.05 -9.65
N ALA A 18 2.40 -8.01 -9.46
CA ALA A 18 1.49 -8.86 -10.19
C ALA A 18 1.29 -8.40 -11.65
N GLY A 19 1.89 -9.12 -12.60
CA GLY A 19 1.35 -9.27 -13.95
C GLY A 19 2.00 -8.48 -15.08
N ALA A 20 3.28 -8.10 -15.02
CA ALA A 20 3.94 -7.39 -16.10
C ALA A 20 4.98 -8.29 -16.82
N GLY A 21 4.99 -8.24 -18.16
CA GLY A 21 5.97 -8.96 -18.98
C GLY A 21 7.34 -8.27 -19.02
N PRO A 22 8.39 -8.95 -19.51
CA PRO A 22 9.77 -8.47 -19.45
C PRO A 22 9.96 -7.13 -20.20
N GLY A 23 10.62 -6.17 -19.55
CA GLY A 23 11.08 -4.90 -20.13
C GLY A 23 10.23 -3.66 -19.81
N THR A 24 8.92 -3.78 -19.57
CA THR A 24 8.04 -2.69 -19.12
C THR A 24 7.67 -2.81 -17.64
N GLU A 25 8.05 -3.90 -17.05
CA GLU A 25 7.69 -4.33 -15.68
C GLU A 25 8.14 -3.33 -14.62
N LEU A 26 9.40 -2.96 -14.63
CA LEU A 26 9.99 -2.12 -13.58
C LEU A 26 9.41 -0.70 -13.55
N HIS A 27 9.08 -0.14 -14.72
CA HIS A 27 8.44 1.18 -14.78
C HIS A 27 7.00 1.13 -14.23
N ARG A 28 6.22 0.12 -14.62
CA ARG A 28 4.85 -0.08 -14.13
C ARG A 28 4.83 -0.34 -12.62
N THR A 29 5.76 -1.14 -12.13
CA THR A 29 5.88 -1.46 -10.71
C THR A 29 6.21 -0.22 -9.87
N ARG A 30 7.12 0.66 -10.37
CA ARG A 30 7.39 1.95 -9.72
C ARG A 30 6.14 2.84 -9.68
N LEU A 31 5.42 2.96 -10.81
CA LEU A 31 4.18 3.75 -10.85
C LEU A 31 3.15 3.19 -9.89
N ALA A 32 2.94 1.88 -9.85
CA ALA A 32 2.01 1.26 -8.93
C ALA A 32 2.38 1.51 -7.45
N LEU A 33 3.68 1.53 -7.11
CA LEU A 33 4.12 1.93 -5.77
C LEU A 33 3.80 3.41 -5.50
N LEU A 34 4.07 4.30 -6.46
CA LEU A 34 3.79 5.73 -6.31
C LEU A 34 2.29 5.98 -6.15
N ASP A 35 1.45 5.31 -6.93
CA ASP A 35 0.00 5.37 -6.82
C ASP A 35 -0.49 4.84 -5.46
N PHE A 36 0.08 3.73 -4.99
CA PHE A 36 -0.18 3.21 -3.64
C PHE A 36 0.16 4.25 -2.56
N LEU A 37 1.31 4.90 -2.65
CA LEU A 37 1.72 5.94 -1.70
C LEU A 37 0.81 7.17 -1.78
N THR A 38 0.38 7.56 -3.00
CA THR A 38 -0.54 8.68 -3.21
C THR A 38 -1.85 8.50 -2.45
N VAL A 39 -2.44 7.31 -2.51
CA VAL A 39 -3.71 7.02 -1.81
C VAL A 39 -3.54 6.69 -0.33
N SER A 40 -2.33 6.33 0.09
CA SER A 40 -2.03 5.95 1.47
C SER A 40 -1.62 7.13 2.35
N LEU A 41 -0.96 8.12 1.76
CA LEU A 41 -0.45 9.29 2.47
C LEU A 41 -1.39 10.49 2.31
N SER A 42 -1.55 11.29 3.36
CA SER A 42 -2.23 12.56 3.27
C SER A 42 -1.46 13.55 2.38
N GLU A 43 -2.13 14.58 1.85
CA GLU A 43 -1.50 15.61 1.01
C GLU A 43 -0.29 16.26 1.69
N ARG A 44 -0.37 16.49 3.00
CA ARG A 44 0.74 17.05 3.78
C ARG A 44 1.92 16.08 3.83
N GLU A 45 1.68 14.81 4.10
CA GLU A 45 2.73 13.79 4.15
C GLU A 45 3.39 13.63 2.78
N ARG A 46 2.61 13.62 1.68
CA ARG A 46 3.15 13.53 0.32
C ARG A 46 4.15 14.66 0.03
N LYS A 47 3.82 15.89 0.42
CA LYS A 47 4.72 17.05 0.21
C LYS A 47 6.03 16.95 0.99
N GLU A 48 6.05 16.17 2.07
CA GLU A 48 7.22 15.92 2.91
C GLU A 48 7.87 14.56 2.62
N THR A 49 7.43 13.85 1.55
CA THR A 49 7.93 12.51 1.19
C THR A 49 8.91 12.58 0.02
N THR A 50 10.06 11.97 0.22
CA THR A 50 11.08 11.73 -0.81
C THR A 50 11.26 10.23 -1.01
N ILE A 51 11.22 9.78 -2.26
CA ILE A 51 11.44 8.38 -2.65
C ILE A 51 12.70 8.30 -3.50
N VAL A 52 13.56 7.35 -3.19
CA VAL A 52 14.79 7.10 -3.96
C VAL A 52 14.69 5.76 -4.65
N PHE A 53 14.90 5.74 -5.95
CA PHE A 53 15.05 4.52 -6.74
C PHE A 53 16.48 4.42 -7.28
N ASP A 54 17.01 3.21 -7.32
CA ASP A 54 18.21 2.94 -8.09
C ASP A 54 17.98 3.28 -9.58
N ALA A 55 19.03 3.73 -10.25
CA ALA A 55 19.00 4.06 -11.67
C ALA A 55 18.98 2.82 -12.58
N THR A 56 19.22 1.63 -12.04
CA THR A 56 19.22 0.37 -12.78
C THR A 56 17.86 0.16 -13.46
N GLY A 57 17.86 -0.05 -14.77
CA GLY A 57 16.63 -0.19 -15.56
C GLY A 57 15.77 1.08 -15.67
N ALA A 58 16.31 2.26 -15.33
CA ALA A 58 15.61 3.51 -15.62
C ALA A 58 15.59 3.76 -17.15
N PRO A 59 14.43 4.08 -17.75
CA PRO A 59 14.38 4.41 -19.18
C PRO A 59 15.34 5.54 -19.54
N PRO A 60 15.97 5.49 -20.74
CA PRO A 60 16.76 6.61 -21.22
C PRO A 60 15.90 7.87 -21.28
N GLY A 61 16.43 9.00 -20.78
CA GLY A 61 15.72 10.29 -20.83
C GLY A 61 14.87 10.64 -19.61
N LEU A 62 14.66 9.71 -18.65
CA LEU A 62 14.01 10.07 -17.39
C LEU A 62 14.80 11.17 -16.64
N PRO A 63 14.13 12.20 -16.11
CA PRO A 63 14.77 13.20 -15.28
C PRO A 63 15.35 12.54 -14.01
N ARG A 64 16.38 13.13 -13.42
CA ARG A 64 16.98 12.64 -12.16
C ARG A 64 16.03 12.77 -10.99
N THR A 65 15.19 13.77 -11.05
CA THR A 65 14.20 14.10 -10.03
C THR A 65 12.91 14.43 -10.76
N LEU A 66 11.82 13.89 -10.27
CA LEU A 66 10.48 14.23 -10.72
C LEU A 66 9.56 14.41 -9.51
N SER A 67 8.44 15.10 -9.71
CA SER A 67 7.37 15.16 -8.72
C SER A 67 6.23 14.23 -9.15
N HIS A 68 5.69 13.50 -8.20
CA HIS A 68 4.50 12.66 -8.38
C HIS A 68 3.52 12.95 -7.24
N ASP A 69 2.40 13.56 -7.54
CA ASP A 69 1.34 13.96 -6.58
C ASP A 69 1.86 14.65 -5.30
N GLY A 70 2.84 15.52 -5.48
CA GLY A 70 3.46 16.28 -4.40
C GLY A 70 4.67 15.59 -3.76
N MET A 71 4.89 14.31 -3.99
CA MET A 71 6.09 13.59 -3.57
C MET A 71 7.28 13.91 -4.48
N THR A 72 8.48 13.90 -3.91
CA THR A 72 9.74 14.02 -4.66
C THR A 72 10.29 12.64 -4.94
N VAL A 73 10.55 12.31 -6.21
CA VAL A 73 11.12 11.03 -6.63
C VAL A 73 12.48 11.25 -7.25
N HIS A 74 13.49 10.59 -6.70
CA HIS A 74 14.86 10.62 -7.20
C HIS A 74 15.27 9.28 -7.82
N PHE A 75 16.12 9.38 -8.87
CA PHE A 75 16.81 8.24 -9.46
C PHE A 75 18.32 8.40 -9.27
N ALA A 76 18.97 7.43 -8.63
CA ALA A 76 20.37 7.47 -8.20
C ALA A 76 21.37 7.34 -9.35
N ARG A 77 21.26 8.19 -10.40
CA ARG A 77 22.09 8.09 -11.63
C ARG A 77 23.55 8.53 -11.45
N ARG A 78 23.85 9.32 -10.43
CA ARG A 78 25.21 9.85 -10.16
C ARG A 78 25.86 9.18 -8.95
N HIS A 79 25.13 8.37 -8.25
CA HIS A 79 25.58 7.59 -7.09
C HIS A 79 25.85 6.16 -7.54
N ALA A 80 26.60 5.42 -6.75
CA ALA A 80 26.87 4.02 -7.04
C ALA A 80 25.58 3.18 -7.01
N ASP A 81 24.66 3.52 -6.07
CA ASP A 81 23.41 2.87 -5.80
C ASP A 81 22.42 3.84 -5.13
N ALA A 82 21.21 3.38 -4.86
CA ALA A 82 20.21 4.16 -4.12
C ALA A 82 20.64 4.45 -2.68
N ASP A 83 21.33 3.50 -2.03
CA ASP A 83 21.82 3.65 -0.67
C ASP A 83 22.77 4.83 -0.52
N ALA A 84 23.74 4.95 -1.44
CA ALA A 84 24.67 6.08 -1.47
C ALA A 84 23.96 7.43 -1.64
N MET A 85 22.89 7.45 -2.45
CA MET A 85 22.08 8.67 -2.58
C MET A 85 21.29 8.96 -1.32
N ILE A 86 20.76 7.96 -0.64
CA ILE A 86 20.04 8.12 0.63
C ILE A 86 21.01 8.62 1.70
N GLU A 87 22.23 8.09 1.76
CA GLU A 87 23.28 8.56 2.68
C GLU A 87 23.57 10.05 2.48
N ASP A 88 23.77 10.49 1.22
CA ASP A 88 24.00 11.90 0.89
C ASP A 88 22.81 12.80 1.27
N LEU A 89 21.57 12.34 1.02
CA LEU A 89 20.36 13.06 1.41
C LEU A 89 20.23 13.20 2.93
N LEU A 90 20.59 12.16 3.68
CA LEU A 90 20.57 12.17 5.13
C LEU A 90 21.59 13.17 5.71
N GLU A 91 22.80 13.22 5.16
CA GLU A 91 23.84 14.15 5.60
C GLU A 91 23.46 15.62 5.35
N GLN A 92 22.73 15.87 4.25
CA GLN A 92 22.30 17.21 3.86
C GLN A 92 20.99 17.63 4.52
N TYR A 93 20.29 16.73 5.22
CA TYR A 93 18.96 17.04 5.75
C TYR A 93 19.05 17.94 6.99
N ALA A 94 18.42 19.11 6.92
CA ALA A 94 18.55 20.16 7.95
C ALA A 94 17.96 19.78 9.33
N ALA A 95 16.98 18.85 9.36
CA ALA A 95 16.27 18.46 10.58
C ALA A 95 16.12 16.94 10.70
N PRO A 96 17.21 16.17 10.86
CA PRO A 96 17.17 14.70 10.82
C PRO A 96 16.21 14.09 11.84
N ARG A 97 16.04 14.69 13.00
CA ARG A 97 15.10 14.21 14.05
C ARG A 97 13.63 14.24 13.63
N ALA A 98 13.28 15.02 12.62
CA ALA A 98 11.93 15.10 12.05
C ALA A 98 11.76 14.19 10.82
N LEU A 99 12.79 13.40 10.48
CA LEU A 99 12.82 12.50 9.34
C LEU A 99 12.63 11.06 9.78
N LEU A 100 11.77 10.32 9.08
CA LEU A 100 11.63 8.88 9.17
C LEU A 100 12.14 8.23 7.88
N VAL A 101 13.11 7.35 8.00
CA VAL A 101 13.67 6.56 6.90
C VAL A 101 12.98 5.21 6.86
N VAL A 102 12.48 4.83 5.69
CA VAL A 102 11.82 3.54 5.45
C VAL A 102 12.72 2.69 4.57
N SER A 103 13.41 1.75 5.18
CA SER A 103 14.24 0.74 4.51
C SER A 103 14.57 -0.39 5.48
N SER A 104 14.55 -1.64 5.01
CA SER A 104 15.06 -2.82 5.74
C SER A 104 16.57 -3.04 5.52
N ASP A 105 17.23 -2.20 4.68
CA ASP A 105 18.67 -2.29 4.50
C ASP A 105 19.42 -1.75 5.72
N HIS A 106 20.27 -2.58 6.28
CA HIS A 106 21.07 -2.24 7.46
C HIS A 106 22.11 -1.12 7.21
N ARG A 107 22.55 -0.92 5.96
CA ARG A 107 23.44 0.17 5.59
C ARG A 107 22.70 1.50 5.73
N VAL A 108 21.53 1.59 5.12
CA VAL A 108 20.64 2.76 5.19
C VAL A 108 20.22 3.07 6.64
N GLN A 109 19.84 2.03 7.41
CA GLN A 109 19.46 2.19 8.82
C GLN A 109 20.60 2.69 9.69
N ARG A 110 21.83 2.24 9.43
CA ARG A 110 23.02 2.75 10.14
C ARG A 110 23.30 4.20 9.81
N ALA A 111 23.17 4.59 8.53
CA ALA A 111 23.33 5.98 8.11
C ALA A 111 22.26 6.88 8.77
N ALA A 112 20.99 6.46 8.77
CA ALA A 112 19.91 7.18 9.44
C ALA A 112 20.22 7.41 10.94
N ARG A 113 20.63 6.34 11.63
CA ARG A 113 21.03 6.42 13.05
C ARG A 113 22.20 7.36 13.27
N HIS A 114 23.21 7.33 12.39
CA HIS A 114 24.40 8.20 12.49
C HIS A 114 24.02 9.68 12.36
N CYS A 115 23.12 10.01 11.44
CA CYS A 115 22.61 11.36 11.25
C CYS A 115 21.55 11.79 12.29
N GLY A 116 21.09 10.87 13.15
CA GLY A 116 20.08 11.16 14.19
C GLY A 116 18.64 11.14 13.65
N ALA A 117 18.39 10.56 12.48
CA ALA A 117 17.07 10.30 11.94
C ALA A 117 16.47 9.02 12.54
N SER A 118 15.14 8.95 12.58
CA SER A 118 14.42 7.72 12.89
C SER A 118 14.39 6.81 11.67
N PHE A 119 14.29 5.50 11.88
CA PHE A 119 14.11 4.54 10.79
C PHE A 119 13.14 3.43 11.18
N VAL A 120 12.57 2.79 10.17
CA VAL A 120 11.64 1.67 10.29
C VAL A 120 11.88 0.69 9.13
N ASP A 121 11.72 -0.61 9.40
CA ASP A 121 11.78 -1.63 8.36
C ASP A 121 10.62 -1.47 7.38
N SER A 122 10.87 -1.72 6.10
CA SER A 122 9.88 -1.58 5.03
C SER A 122 8.65 -2.45 5.26
N GLU A 123 8.83 -3.70 5.72
CA GLU A 123 7.74 -4.62 6.04
C GLU A 123 6.83 -4.07 7.14
N ARG A 124 7.44 -3.57 8.20
CA ARG A 124 6.70 -3.01 9.33
C ARG A 124 5.94 -1.78 8.91
N TRP A 125 6.61 -0.85 8.24
CA TRP A 125 5.97 0.39 7.77
C TRP A 125 4.81 0.11 6.81
N TYR A 126 5.00 -0.83 5.87
CA TYR A 126 3.95 -1.25 4.95
C TYR A 126 2.74 -1.86 5.67
N GLY A 127 3.00 -2.73 6.65
CA GLY A 127 1.96 -3.29 7.51
C GLY A 127 1.17 -2.24 8.28
N ASP A 128 1.87 -1.26 8.87
CA ASP A 128 1.24 -0.14 9.59
C ASP A 128 0.36 0.71 8.66
N VAL A 129 0.82 1.00 7.44
CA VAL A 129 0.04 1.73 6.42
C VAL A 129 -1.21 0.96 6.00
N LEU A 130 -1.09 -0.35 5.77
CA LEU A 130 -2.25 -1.19 5.43
C LEU A 130 -3.27 -1.25 6.57
N ALA A 131 -2.83 -1.35 7.82
CA ALA A 131 -3.71 -1.36 8.98
C ALA A 131 -4.51 -0.06 9.10
N VAL A 132 -3.86 1.09 8.87
CA VAL A 132 -4.53 2.41 8.87
C VAL A 132 -5.54 2.51 7.72
N ARG A 133 -5.22 1.99 6.53
CA ARG A 133 -6.16 1.96 5.39
C ARG A 133 -7.35 1.06 5.67
N GLY A 134 -7.11 -0.18 6.09
CA GLY A 134 -8.18 -1.12 6.43
C GLY A 134 -9.13 -0.57 7.49
N GLY A 135 -8.61 0.18 8.47
CA GLY A 135 -9.43 0.91 9.44
C GLY A 135 -10.24 2.07 8.84
N ARG A 136 -9.71 2.76 7.83
CA ARG A 136 -10.43 3.83 7.11
C ARG A 136 -11.52 3.26 6.19
N ASP A 137 -11.21 2.21 5.46
CA ASP A 137 -12.16 1.55 4.56
C ASP A 137 -13.30 0.91 5.37
N ALA A 138 -12.99 0.27 6.51
CA ALA A 138 -13.98 -0.25 7.42
C ALA A 138 -14.87 0.84 8.07
N ALA A 139 -14.31 2.04 8.30
CA ALA A 139 -15.07 3.17 8.83
C ALA A 139 -15.93 3.86 7.76
N THR A 140 -15.56 3.72 6.47
CA THR A 140 -16.30 4.32 5.33
C THR A 140 -17.32 3.34 4.77
N ASP A 141 -17.08 2.03 4.89
CA ASP A 141 -17.91 0.94 4.35
C ASP A 141 -18.70 0.20 5.44
N ALA A 142 -18.64 0.68 6.68
CA ALA A 142 -19.60 0.23 7.68
C ALA A 142 -20.97 0.79 7.23
N PRO A 143 -21.87 -0.03 6.69
CA PRO A 143 -23.24 0.42 6.51
C PRO A 143 -23.67 0.86 7.91
N SER A 144 -24.06 2.12 8.05
CA SER A 144 -24.70 2.59 9.26
C SER A 144 -25.80 1.57 9.52
N LYS A 145 -25.66 0.77 10.58
CA LYS A 145 -26.77 -0.10 10.98
C LYS A 145 -27.99 0.81 11.03
N PRO A 146 -29.06 0.49 10.27
CA PRO A 146 -30.27 1.27 10.39
C PRO A 146 -30.60 1.33 11.88
N THR A 147 -30.55 2.55 12.43
CA THR A 147 -30.84 2.80 13.84
C THR A 147 -32.35 2.75 14.09
N ASP A 148 -33.10 2.64 13.00
CA ASP A 148 -34.54 2.51 13.04
C ASP A 148 -34.90 1.05 13.30
N GLU A 149 -35.75 0.84 14.33
CA GLU A 149 -36.34 -0.47 14.60
C GLU A 149 -37.01 -0.96 13.32
N ILE A 150 -36.62 -2.16 12.85
CA ILE A 150 -37.24 -2.79 11.69
C ILE A 150 -38.75 -2.91 11.98
N THR A 151 -39.53 -2.17 11.24
CA THR A 151 -40.99 -2.19 11.42
C THR A 151 -41.58 -3.43 10.75
N PRO A 152 -42.75 -3.91 11.21
CA PRO A 152 -43.43 -5.01 10.52
C PRO A 152 -43.67 -4.73 9.03
N ASN A 153 -43.82 -3.47 8.66
CA ASN A 153 -44.00 -3.04 7.27
C ASN A 153 -42.74 -3.22 6.42
N ASP A 154 -41.56 -3.04 7.02
CA ASP A 154 -40.28 -3.29 6.34
C ASP A 154 -40.10 -4.80 6.11
N VAL A 155 -40.50 -5.62 7.08
CA VAL A 155 -40.47 -7.09 6.94
C VAL A 155 -41.42 -7.53 5.81
N ASP A 156 -42.64 -7.03 5.76
CA ASP A 156 -43.64 -7.37 4.73
C ASP A 156 -43.16 -6.93 3.34
N TYR A 157 -42.50 -5.77 3.24
CA TYR A 157 -41.91 -5.28 1.99
C TYR A 157 -40.87 -6.24 1.46
N TRP A 158 -39.89 -6.59 2.30
CA TRP A 158 -38.80 -7.49 1.90
C TRP A 158 -39.27 -8.91 1.63
N VAL A 159 -40.21 -9.43 2.40
CA VAL A 159 -40.82 -10.73 2.11
C VAL A 159 -41.54 -10.74 0.77
N GLY A 160 -42.20 -9.66 0.41
CA GLY A 160 -42.85 -9.51 -0.92
C GLY A 160 -41.83 -9.46 -2.04
N GLU A 161 -40.77 -8.70 -1.90
CA GLU A 161 -39.70 -8.56 -2.91
C GLU A 161 -38.99 -9.90 -3.20
N PHE A 162 -38.77 -10.71 -2.18
CA PHE A 162 -38.13 -12.04 -2.32
C PHE A 162 -39.10 -13.15 -2.70
N ALA A 163 -40.40 -12.99 -2.46
CA ALA A 163 -41.40 -13.98 -2.87
C ALA A 163 -41.61 -14.07 -4.38
N ASP A 164 -41.38 -12.96 -5.09
CA ASP A 164 -41.51 -12.88 -6.56
C ASP A 164 -40.14 -13.12 -7.27
N ALA A 165 -39.09 -13.45 -6.55
CA ALA A 165 -37.81 -13.83 -7.16
C ALA A 165 -38.00 -15.11 -7.99
N PRO A 166 -37.55 -15.14 -9.27
CA PRO A 166 -37.61 -16.34 -10.07
C PRO A 166 -36.86 -17.47 -9.35
N PRO A 167 -37.34 -18.74 -9.51
CA PRO A 167 -36.64 -19.86 -8.90
C PRO A 167 -35.18 -19.82 -9.29
N ASP A 168 -34.32 -19.89 -8.28
CA ASP A 168 -32.88 -19.79 -8.42
C ASP A 168 -32.39 -20.92 -9.35
N ASP A 169 -32.08 -20.57 -10.61
CA ASP A 169 -31.36 -21.40 -11.56
C ASP A 169 -29.83 -21.39 -11.22
N SER A 170 -29.52 -21.32 -9.96
CA SER A 170 -28.13 -21.41 -9.49
C SER A 170 -27.49 -22.68 -10.00
N PRO A 171 -26.34 -22.60 -10.66
CA PRO A 171 -25.58 -23.78 -11.02
C PRO A 171 -25.25 -24.56 -9.74
N ALA A 172 -25.40 -25.88 -9.85
CA ALA A 172 -25.18 -26.86 -8.80
C ALA A 172 -24.12 -26.44 -7.79
N ASN A 173 -24.50 -26.55 -6.50
CA ASN A 173 -23.70 -26.36 -5.29
C ASN A 173 -22.18 -26.15 -5.60
N PRO A 174 -21.61 -24.96 -5.41
CA PRO A 174 -20.21 -24.67 -5.75
C PRO A 174 -19.22 -25.46 -4.88
N PHE A 175 -19.71 -26.18 -3.87
CA PHE A 175 -18.89 -26.98 -3.01
C PHE A 175 -18.78 -28.43 -3.52
N PRO A 176 -17.60 -29.06 -3.42
CA PRO A 176 -17.43 -30.45 -3.82
C PRO A 176 -18.34 -31.38 -3.02
N PRO A 177 -18.76 -32.54 -3.59
CA PRO A 177 -19.58 -33.53 -2.88
C PRO A 177 -18.91 -33.94 -1.57
N GLY A 178 -19.66 -33.89 -0.45
CA GLY A 178 -19.14 -34.18 0.89
C GLY A 178 -18.57 -33.00 1.65
N TYR A 179 -18.65 -31.79 1.10
CA TYR A 179 -18.30 -30.57 1.84
C TYR A 179 -19.38 -30.29 2.89
N ALA A 180 -19.02 -30.33 4.14
CA ALA A 180 -19.89 -30.12 5.30
C ALA A 180 -20.73 -31.32 5.76
N ASP A 181 -20.51 -32.51 5.25
CA ASP A 181 -21.17 -33.74 5.78
C ASP A 181 -20.81 -33.96 7.27
N ASP A 182 -19.59 -33.53 7.67
CA ASP A 182 -19.10 -33.65 9.07
C ASP A 182 -19.80 -32.71 10.05
N LEU A 183 -20.55 -31.72 9.56
CA LEU A 183 -21.25 -30.71 10.41
C LEU A 183 -22.67 -31.13 10.76
N LEU A 184 -23.19 -32.21 10.18
CA LEU A 184 -24.55 -32.68 10.39
C LEU A 184 -24.66 -33.86 11.37
N ASP A 185 -23.54 -34.39 11.87
CA ASP A 185 -23.47 -35.57 12.73
C ASP A 185 -23.29 -35.25 14.23
N GLU A 186 -23.48 -33.98 14.67
CA GLU A 186 -23.52 -33.65 16.11
C GLU A 186 -24.97 -33.41 16.57
N GLU A 187 -25.66 -34.53 16.95
CA GLU A 187 -26.76 -34.55 17.94
C GLU A 187 -26.33 -35.33 19.18
#